data_bfa893e38e2e870fc88ee67d53bb487e
#
_entry.id   bfa893e38e2e870fc88ee67d53bb487e
#
_cell.length_a   1.000
_cell.length_b   1.000
_cell.length_c   1.000
_cell.angle_alpha   90.00
_cell.angle_beta   90.00
_cell.angle_gamma   90.00
#
_symmetry.space_group_name_H-M   'P 1'
#
loop_
_entity.id
_entity.type
_entity.pdbx_description
1 polymer ?
#
loop_
_entity_poly.entity_id
_entity_poly.type
_entity_poly.pdbx_seq_one_letter_code
_entity_poly.pdbx_strand_id
1 'polypeptide(L)'
;MMVLLEQITGSESAVVMGGTWRVPVAEGLLAKNFVQQLKLDGTYNDSSFGREYESEWSGDAENAYFSSEIFDKYRILLQPEYEFSGRSSKSAYYVIGVDVGRKGCSTEAVIIKVTPQPQGTSLKSVVNIYSWEEEHFEQQAINLKRLYNKYKPRCCAIDANGLT
;
A
#
# COMPACT_ATOMS: atom_id res chain seq x y z
N MET A 1 -1.88 -11.78 8.28
CA MET A 1 -2.47 -12.65 7.26
C MET A 1 -2.33 -14.14 7.58
N MET A 2 -1.16 -14.66 7.99
CA MET A 2 -1.05 -16.06 8.45
C MET A 2 -2.02 -16.38 9.60
N VAL A 3 -2.16 -15.50 10.59
CA VAL A 3 -3.12 -15.65 11.70
C VAL A 3 -4.57 -15.76 11.20
N LEU A 4 -4.94 -15.01 10.16
CA LEU A 4 -6.28 -15.09 9.57
C LEU A 4 -6.51 -16.42 8.86
N LEU A 5 -5.51 -16.94 8.15
CA LEU A 5 -5.57 -18.25 7.51
C LEU A 5 -5.71 -19.39 8.53
N GLU A 6 -4.98 -19.32 9.63
CA GLU A 6 -5.10 -20.29 10.74
C GLU A 6 -6.50 -20.24 11.38
N GLN A 7 -7.06 -19.04 11.58
CA GLN A 7 -8.43 -18.88 12.08
C GLN A 7 -9.49 -19.43 11.13
N ILE A 8 -9.34 -19.19 9.81
CA ILE A 8 -10.26 -19.70 8.80
C ILE A 8 -10.16 -21.22 8.66
N THR A 9 -8.95 -21.79 8.75
CA THR A 9 -8.74 -23.25 8.64
C THR A 9 -9.38 -24.01 9.80
N GLY A 10 -9.52 -23.39 10.98
CA GLY A 10 -10.22 -23.94 12.15
C GLY A 10 -11.74 -23.69 12.18
N SER A 11 -12.30 -23.02 11.17
CA SER A 11 -13.72 -22.65 11.14
C SER A 11 -14.58 -23.70 10.42
N GLU A 12 -15.70 -24.09 11.02
CA GLU A 12 -16.68 -24.99 10.38
C GLU A 12 -17.46 -24.32 9.22
N SER A 13 -17.45 -22.99 9.14
CA SER A 13 -18.17 -22.19 8.15
C SER A 13 -17.31 -21.64 7.02
N ALA A 14 -16.01 -21.89 7.03
CA ALA A 14 -15.07 -21.40 6.01
C ALA A 14 -14.14 -22.51 5.53
N VAL A 15 -13.86 -22.51 4.24
CA VAL A 15 -12.94 -23.48 3.60
C VAL A 15 -11.80 -22.69 2.96
N VAL A 16 -10.56 -23.09 3.30
CA VAL A 16 -9.36 -22.61 2.60
C VAL A 16 -9.01 -23.61 1.53
N MET A 17 -9.02 -23.18 0.28
CA MET A 17 -8.59 -23.99 -0.85
C MET A 17 -7.28 -23.44 -1.41
N GLY A 18 -6.28 -24.29 -1.51
CA GLY A 18 -5.00 -24.00 -2.15
C GLY A 18 -4.66 -25.08 -3.16
N GLY A 19 -4.02 -24.70 -4.24
CA GLY A 19 -3.57 -25.64 -5.26
C GLY A 19 -2.30 -25.13 -5.93
N THR A 20 -1.45 -26.07 -6.36
CA THR A 20 -0.26 -25.76 -7.14
C THR A 20 -0.50 -26.12 -8.61
N TRP A 21 0.38 -25.67 -9.49
CA TRP A 21 0.36 -26.03 -10.92
C TRP A 21 0.38 -27.54 -11.19
N ARG A 22 0.77 -28.35 -10.21
CA ARG A 22 0.79 -29.82 -10.31
C ARG A 22 -0.61 -30.41 -10.42
N VAL A 23 -1.61 -29.76 -9.80
CA VAL A 23 -3.00 -30.21 -9.88
C VAL A 23 -3.52 -30.16 -11.32
N PRO A 24 -3.52 -29.00 -12.04
CA PRO A 24 -3.94 -28.98 -13.44
C PRO A 24 -3.08 -29.83 -14.37
N VAL A 25 -1.79 -30.08 -14.04
CA VAL A 25 -0.98 -31.05 -14.81
C VAL A 25 -1.48 -32.47 -14.59
N ALA A 26 -1.82 -32.86 -13.37
CA ALA A 26 -2.37 -34.19 -13.07
C ALA A 26 -3.72 -34.42 -13.76
N GLU A 27 -4.55 -33.38 -13.85
CA GLU A 27 -5.86 -33.41 -14.51
C GLU A 27 -5.76 -33.26 -16.05
N GLY A 28 -4.56 -33.14 -16.61
CA GLY A 28 -4.35 -32.99 -18.06
C GLY A 28 -4.75 -31.63 -18.63
N LEU A 29 -5.01 -30.64 -17.79
CA LEU A 29 -5.37 -29.27 -18.17
C LEU A 29 -4.14 -28.42 -18.50
N LEU A 30 -2.97 -28.81 -18.00
CA LEU A 30 -1.71 -28.13 -18.21
C LEU A 30 -0.64 -29.13 -18.70
N ALA A 31 0.22 -28.71 -19.60
CA ALA A 31 1.26 -29.57 -20.17
C ALA A 31 2.27 -30.01 -19.10
N LYS A 32 2.71 -31.29 -19.15
CA LYS A 32 3.70 -31.83 -18.19
C LYS A 32 5.04 -31.08 -18.20
N ASN A 33 5.40 -30.48 -19.33
CA ASN A 33 6.62 -29.70 -19.51
C ASN A 33 6.40 -28.20 -19.37
N PHE A 34 5.30 -27.76 -18.76
CA PHE A 34 4.92 -26.35 -18.60
C PHE A 34 6.05 -25.50 -18.03
N VAL A 35 6.66 -25.94 -16.91
CA VAL A 35 7.75 -25.21 -16.26
C VAL A 35 8.99 -25.13 -17.16
N GLN A 36 9.27 -26.18 -17.92
CA GLN A 36 10.38 -26.18 -18.87
C GLN A 36 10.16 -25.18 -20.00
N GLN A 37 8.91 -25.11 -20.51
CA GLN A 37 8.54 -24.11 -21.51
C GLN A 37 8.72 -22.68 -21.01
N LEU A 38 8.23 -22.35 -19.81
CA LEU A 38 8.44 -21.02 -19.21
C LEU A 38 9.92 -20.64 -19.10
N LYS A 39 10.80 -21.62 -18.78
CA LYS A 39 12.26 -21.40 -18.72
C LYS A 39 12.86 -21.18 -20.11
N LEU A 40 12.41 -21.92 -21.10
CA LEU A 40 12.88 -21.77 -22.49
C LEU A 40 12.42 -20.45 -23.10
N ASP A 41 11.20 -20.02 -22.81
CA ASP A 41 10.63 -18.75 -23.29
C ASP A 41 11.19 -17.53 -22.56
N GLY A 42 12.02 -17.73 -21.52
CA GLY A 42 12.61 -16.64 -20.74
C GLY A 42 11.63 -15.89 -19.83
N THR A 43 10.42 -16.42 -19.64
CA THR A 43 9.35 -15.83 -18.81
C THR A 43 9.34 -16.36 -17.37
N TYR A 44 10.18 -17.37 -17.08
CA TYR A 44 10.28 -17.94 -15.75
C TYR A 44 10.99 -16.98 -14.78
N ASN A 45 10.33 -16.73 -13.66
CA ASN A 45 10.89 -16.00 -12.52
C ASN A 45 10.47 -16.72 -11.23
N ASP A 46 11.43 -17.10 -10.38
CA ASP A 46 11.18 -17.88 -9.16
C ASP A 46 10.15 -17.23 -8.24
N SER A 47 10.26 -15.94 -7.99
CA SER A 47 9.36 -15.19 -7.10
C SER A 47 7.94 -15.10 -7.64
N SER A 48 7.77 -14.80 -8.93
CA SER A 48 6.44 -14.78 -9.56
C SER A 48 5.87 -16.19 -9.67
N PHE A 49 6.70 -17.19 -9.99
CA PHE A 49 6.27 -18.57 -10.10
C PHE A 49 5.76 -19.12 -8.76
N GLY A 50 6.48 -18.85 -7.65
CA GLY A 50 6.02 -19.24 -6.31
C GLY A 50 4.64 -18.68 -5.98
N ARG A 51 4.41 -17.40 -6.26
CA ARG A 51 3.10 -16.75 -5.98
C ARG A 51 1.98 -17.22 -6.89
N GLU A 52 2.22 -17.30 -8.19
CA GLU A 52 1.18 -17.54 -9.19
C GLU A 52 0.86 -19.02 -9.36
N TYR A 53 1.86 -19.89 -9.22
CA TYR A 53 1.72 -21.31 -9.54
C TYR A 53 1.94 -22.26 -8.38
N GLU A 54 2.61 -21.85 -7.30
CA GLU A 54 2.81 -22.69 -6.11
C GLU A 54 1.94 -22.26 -4.93
N SER A 55 1.13 -21.20 -5.08
CA SER A 55 0.33 -20.61 -4.00
C SER A 55 1.16 -20.19 -2.78
N GLU A 56 2.42 -19.84 -3.00
CA GLU A 56 3.32 -19.39 -1.94
C GLU A 56 3.07 -17.94 -1.57
N TRP A 57 2.99 -17.68 -0.30
CA TRP A 57 2.95 -16.33 0.24
C TRP A 57 4.37 -15.85 0.48
N SER A 58 4.87 -15.03 -0.43
CA SER A 58 6.12 -14.31 -0.19
C SER A 58 5.81 -13.02 0.59
N GLY A 59 6.30 -12.92 1.81
CA GLY A 59 6.17 -11.71 2.63
C GLY A 59 6.86 -10.50 2.00
N ASP A 60 8.00 -10.69 1.37
CA ASP A 60 8.72 -9.72 0.56
C ASP A 60 8.91 -10.28 -0.85
N ALA A 61 8.38 -9.60 -1.85
CA ALA A 61 8.80 -9.86 -3.22
C ALA A 61 10.27 -9.42 -3.35
N GLU A 62 11.14 -10.28 -3.88
CA GLU A 62 12.55 -9.96 -4.17
C GLU A 62 12.72 -8.65 -4.98
N ASN A 63 11.65 -8.21 -5.65
CA ASN A 63 11.57 -6.99 -6.44
C ASN A 63 10.56 -5.99 -5.88
N ALA A 64 10.25 -6.05 -4.58
CA ALA A 64 9.42 -5.01 -3.97
C ALA A 64 10.18 -3.68 -4.05
N TYR A 65 9.51 -2.64 -4.57
CA TYR A 65 10.09 -1.29 -4.66
C TYR A 65 10.48 -0.77 -3.26
N PHE A 66 9.74 -1.17 -2.24
CA PHE A 66 10.07 -0.97 -0.84
C PHE A 66 10.11 -2.32 -0.14
N SER A 67 11.25 -2.70 0.44
CA SER A 67 11.32 -3.89 1.30
C SER A 67 10.63 -3.61 2.65
N SER A 68 10.03 -4.63 3.26
CA SER A 68 9.43 -4.52 4.59
C SER A 68 10.46 -4.11 5.64
N GLU A 69 11.70 -4.57 5.52
CA GLU A 69 12.81 -4.21 6.40
C GLU A 69 13.10 -2.70 6.37
N ILE A 70 13.14 -2.08 5.16
CA ILE A 70 13.31 -0.64 5.01
C ILE A 70 12.12 0.10 5.61
N PHE A 71 10.90 -0.37 5.33
CA PHE A 71 9.69 0.22 5.88
C PHE A 71 9.70 0.20 7.41
N ASP A 72 10.02 -0.93 8.04
CA ASP A 72 10.06 -1.08 9.50
C ASP A 72 11.16 -0.23 10.12
N LYS A 73 12.33 -0.14 9.47
CA LYS A 73 13.44 0.72 9.91
C LYS A 73 13.05 2.20 10.00
N TYR A 74 12.24 2.69 9.07
CA TYR A 74 11.85 4.10 8.99
C TYR A 74 10.48 4.40 9.59
N ARG A 75 9.73 3.41 10.05
CA ARG A 75 8.49 3.57 10.79
C ARG A 75 8.75 3.91 12.26
N ILE A 76 9.25 5.10 12.50
CA ILE A 76 9.74 5.54 13.82
C ILE A 76 8.74 6.42 14.60
N LEU A 77 7.67 6.87 13.98
CA LEU A 77 6.67 7.70 14.67
C LEU A 77 5.81 6.81 15.58
N LEU A 78 5.77 7.15 16.86
CA LEU A 78 4.98 6.42 17.86
C LEU A 78 3.49 6.76 17.79
N GLN A 79 3.16 7.96 17.35
CA GLN A 79 1.78 8.45 17.24
C GLN A 79 1.64 9.39 16.03
N PRO A 80 0.46 9.42 15.39
CA PRO A 80 0.18 10.36 14.32
C PRO A 80 0.09 11.80 14.84
N GLU A 81 0.41 12.77 14.00
CA GLU A 81 0.15 14.18 14.26
C GLU A 81 -1.25 14.51 13.70
N TYR A 82 -2.09 15.18 14.50
CA TYR A 82 -3.48 15.48 14.11
C TYR A 82 -3.73 16.93 13.69
N GLU A 83 -2.77 17.82 13.97
CA GLU A 83 -2.87 19.24 13.64
C GLU A 83 -1.49 19.88 13.50
N PHE A 84 -1.47 21.11 13.01
CA PHE A 84 -0.24 21.90 12.91
C PHE A 84 0.37 22.12 14.29
N SER A 85 1.46 21.43 14.60
CA SER A 85 2.25 21.68 15.79
C SER A 85 3.27 22.78 15.52
N GLY A 86 2.91 24.01 15.80
CA GLY A 86 3.80 25.19 15.62
C GLY A 86 5.08 25.19 16.50
N ARG A 87 5.28 24.14 17.30
CA ARG A 87 6.43 23.98 18.21
C ARG A 87 7.62 23.24 17.61
N SER A 88 7.45 22.59 16.47
CA SER A 88 8.51 21.78 15.85
C SER A 88 9.26 22.62 14.82
N SER A 89 10.45 23.07 15.16
CA SER A 89 11.39 23.88 14.39
C SER A 89 10.77 25.00 13.52
N LYS A 90 11.26 26.21 13.62
CA LYS A 90 10.75 27.43 12.94
C LYS A 90 10.64 27.34 11.41
N SER A 91 11.01 26.23 10.80
CA SER A 91 11.04 26.03 9.36
C SER A 91 10.25 24.82 8.84
N ALA A 92 9.73 23.94 9.72
CA ALA A 92 8.94 22.78 9.28
C ALA A 92 7.56 23.21 8.74
N TYR A 93 7.09 22.53 7.69
CA TYR A 93 5.78 22.75 7.09
C TYR A 93 5.14 21.43 6.66
N TYR A 94 3.84 21.47 6.41
CA TYR A 94 3.09 20.31 5.94
C TYR A 94 2.76 20.39 4.47
N VAL A 95 2.64 19.22 3.85
CA VAL A 95 2.13 19.01 2.50
C VAL A 95 1.06 17.94 2.58
N ILE A 96 -0.02 18.06 1.82
CA ILE A 96 -1.07 17.06 1.71
C ILE A 96 -1.05 16.51 0.28
N GLY A 97 -0.97 15.19 0.15
CA GLY A 97 -1.20 14.45 -1.10
C GLY A 97 -2.54 13.75 -1.03
N VAL A 98 -3.37 13.83 -2.07
CA VAL A 98 -4.69 13.21 -2.12
C VAL A 98 -4.81 12.39 -3.39
N ASP A 99 -5.15 11.13 -3.22
CA ASP A 99 -5.59 10.23 -4.28
C ASP A 99 -7.11 10.06 -4.17
N VAL A 100 -7.85 10.52 -5.19
CA VAL A 100 -9.31 10.53 -5.15
C VAL A 100 -9.86 9.20 -5.63
N GLY A 101 -10.44 8.43 -4.70
CA GLY A 101 -11.13 7.19 -4.99
C GLY A 101 -12.46 7.41 -5.70
N ARG A 102 -12.75 6.52 -6.66
CA ARG A 102 -14.05 6.42 -7.35
C ARG A 102 -14.93 5.39 -6.66
N LYS A 103 -16.13 5.22 -7.22
CA LYS A 103 -17.14 4.24 -6.79
C LYS A 103 -16.52 2.87 -6.52
N GLY A 104 -16.54 2.45 -5.25
CA GLY A 104 -15.91 1.21 -4.77
C GLY A 104 -14.43 1.31 -4.39
N CYS A 105 -13.83 2.52 -4.44
CA CYS A 105 -12.47 2.78 -3.99
C CYS A 105 -12.46 3.86 -2.91
N SER A 106 -11.53 3.75 -1.96
CA SER A 106 -11.31 4.78 -0.95
C SER A 106 -10.57 5.99 -1.52
N THR A 107 -10.86 7.17 -0.99
CA THR A 107 -10.02 8.36 -1.17
C THR A 107 -9.00 8.41 -0.05
N GLU A 108 -7.73 8.54 -0.41
CA GLU A 108 -6.63 8.57 0.54
C GLU A 108 -5.99 9.96 0.61
N ALA A 109 -5.85 10.49 1.83
CA ALA A 109 -5.13 11.74 2.06
C ALA A 109 -3.93 11.50 2.95
N VAL A 110 -2.74 11.75 2.42
CA VAL A 110 -1.45 11.55 3.12
C VAL A 110 -0.92 12.90 3.59
N ILE A 111 -0.64 13.01 4.88
CA ILE A 111 -0.07 14.20 5.49
C ILE A 111 1.43 14.01 5.66
N ILE A 112 2.21 14.85 5.00
CA ILE A 112 3.67 14.82 5.05
C ILE A 112 4.19 16.07 5.74
N LYS A 113 4.98 15.88 6.80
CA LYS A 113 5.76 16.93 7.42
C LYS A 113 7.12 17.02 6.76
N VAL A 114 7.47 18.19 6.29
CA VAL A 114 8.76 18.50 5.69
C VAL A 114 9.56 19.33 6.68
N THR A 115 10.71 18.79 7.09
CA THR A 115 11.65 19.50 7.99
C THR A 115 12.92 19.82 7.21
N PRO A 116 13.13 21.08 6.81
CA PRO A 116 14.36 21.49 6.16
C PRO A 116 15.58 21.18 7.02
N GLN A 117 16.64 20.69 6.37
CA GLN A 117 17.91 20.42 7.02
C GLN A 117 18.90 21.53 6.65
N PRO A 118 19.84 21.90 7.54
CA PRO A 118 20.88 22.89 7.24
C PRO A 118 21.78 22.48 6.06
N GLN A 119 21.95 21.19 5.88
CA GLN A 119 22.71 20.60 4.78
C GLN A 119 21.97 19.38 4.24
N GLY A 120 21.98 19.20 2.90
CA GLY A 120 21.38 18.07 2.23
C GLY A 120 19.87 18.24 1.96
N THR A 121 19.18 17.13 1.77
CA THR A 121 17.76 17.08 1.46
C THR A 121 16.90 17.23 2.71
N SER A 122 15.75 17.90 2.59
CA SER A 122 14.76 18.00 3.68
C SER A 122 14.27 16.62 4.11
N LEU A 123 14.16 16.42 5.42
CA LEU A 123 13.50 15.24 5.98
C LEU A 123 12.00 15.30 5.69
N LYS A 124 11.46 14.23 5.14
CA LYS A 124 10.02 14.06 4.85
C LYS A 124 9.48 12.92 5.70
N SER A 125 8.49 13.19 6.51
CA SER A 125 7.86 12.20 7.38
C SER A 125 6.37 12.15 7.09
N VAL A 126 5.84 10.98 6.77
CA VAL A 126 4.40 10.74 6.75
C VAL A 126 3.95 10.75 8.21
N VAL A 127 3.13 11.73 8.58
CA VAL A 127 2.71 11.95 9.97
C VAL A 127 1.27 11.54 10.22
N ASN A 128 0.47 11.41 9.18
CA ASN A 128 -0.89 10.87 9.26
C ASN A 128 -1.39 10.43 7.87
N ILE A 129 -2.36 9.53 7.87
CA ILE A 129 -3.09 9.10 6.67
C ILE A 129 -4.57 9.07 7.02
N TYR A 130 -5.40 9.59 6.13
CA TYR A 130 -6.86 9.54 6.23
C TYR A 130 -7.41 8.79 5.04
N SER A 131 -8.32 7.87 5.30
CA SER A 131 -9.03 7.09 4.29
C SER A 131 -10.52 7.36 4.41
N TRP A 132 -11.18 7.61 3.27
CA TRP A 132 -12.64 7.81 3.19
C TRP A 132 -13.21 6.85 2.17
N GLU A 133 -13.97 5.88 2.66
CA GLU A 133 -14.61 4.86 1.84
C GLU A 133 -16.04 5.31 1.48
N GLU A 134 -16.42 5.09 0.23
CA GLU A 134 -17.80 5.30 -0.28
C GLU A 134 -18.43 6.69 -0.01
N GLU A 135 -17.60 7.70 0.31
CA GLU A 135 -18.09 9.05 0.53
C GLU A 135 -18.36 9.79 -0.79
N HIS A 136 -19.44 10.56 -0.83
CA HIS A 136 -19.76 11.44 -1.95
C HIS A 136 -18.70 12.54 -2.08
N PHE A 137 -18.41 12.99 -3.31
CA PHE A 137 -17.36 14.00 -3.59
C PHE A 137 -17.50 15.29 -2.77
N GLU A 138 -18.73 15.74 -2.52
CA GLU A 138 -18.97 16.92 -1.67
C GLU A 138 -18.49 16.70 -0.24
N GLN A 139 -18.72 15.52 0.32
CA GLN A 139 -18.25 15.17 1.66
C GLN A 139 -16.73 15.04 1.71
N GLN A 140 -16.13 14.42 0.68
CA GLN A 140 -14.68 14.35 0.53
C GLN A 140 -14.05 15.75 0.47
N ALA A 141 -14.65 16.69 -0.28
CA ALA A 141 -14.21 18.07 -0.35
C ALA A 141 -14.29 18.79 1.00
N ILE A 142 -15.36 18.56 1.77
CA ILE A 142 -15.52 19.08 3.14
C ILE A 142 -14.43 18.52 4.05
N ASN A 143 -14.17 17.23 3.99
CA ASN A 143 -13.14 16.57 4.79
C ASN A 143 -11.76 17.10 4.45
N LEU A 144 -11.45 17.24 3.16
CA LEU A 144 -10.19 17.81 2.71
C LEU A 144 -10.01 19.27 3.20
N LYS A 145 -11.06 20.08 3.13
CA LYS A 145 -11.04 21.44 3.67
C LYS A 145 -10.77 21.48 5.19
N ARG A 146 -11.34 20.50 5.93
CA ARG A 146 -11.06 20.36 7.37
C ARG A 146 -9.60 20.03 7.63
N LEU A 147 -9.01 19.10 6.86
CA LEU A 147 -7.58 18.77 6.95
C LEU A 147 -6.71 19.99 6.61
N TYR A 148 -7.06 20.70 5.54
CA TYR A 148 -6.36 21.93 5.14
C TYR A 148 -6.32 22.96 6.29
N ASN A 149 -7.44 23.17 6.97
CA ASN A 149 -7.52 24.09 8.11
C ASN A 149 -6.75 23.61 9.34
N LYS A 150 -6.72 22.28 9.58
CA LYS A 150 -5.99 21.68 10.72
C LYS A 150 -4.48 21.74 10.53
N TYR A 151 -3.99 21.31 9.38
CA TYR A 151 -2.55 21.20 9.13
C TYR A 151 -1.93 22.45 8.53
N LYS A 152 -2.74 23.36 7.98
CA LYS A 152 -2.28 24.59 7.30
C LYS A 152 -1.15 24.30 6.32
N PRO A 153 -1.35 23.37 5.36
CA PRO A 153 -0.29 22.89 4.50
C PRO A 153 0.20 24.01 3.58
N ARG A 154 1.48 23.95 3.23
CA ARG A 154 2.08 24.84 2.23
C ARG A 154 1.62 24.50 0.81
N CYS A 155 1.29 23.22 0.56
CA CYS A 155 0.80 22.69 -0.70
C CYS A 155 -0.18 21.56 -0.45
N CYS A 156 -1.23 21.49 -1.25
CA CYS A 156 -2.13 20.35 -1.35
C CYS A 156 -2.15 19.91 -2.81
N ALA A 157 -1.66 18.69 -3.07
CA ALA A 157 -1.65 18.06 -4.38
C ALA A 157 -2.77 17.03 -4.44
N ILE A 158 -3.60 17.09 -5.47
CA ILE A 158 -4.72 16.17 -5.67
C ILE A 158 -4.51 15.49 -7.02
N ASP A 159 -4.52 14.15 -7.02
CA ASP A 159 -4.58 13.40 -8.28
C ASP A 159 -6.01 13.43 -8.80
N ALA A 160 -6.19 14.15 -9.90
CA ALA A 160 -7.47 14.29 -10.59
C ALA A 160 -7.57 13.38 -11.84
N ASN A 161 -6.58 12.53 -12.09
CA ASN A 161 -6.61 11.57 -13.18
C ASN A 161 -7.69 10.54 -12.89
N GLY A 162 -8.77 10.60 -13.60
CA GLY A 162 -9.84 9.66 -13.39
C GLY A 162 -11.16 10.32 -12.97
N LEU A 163 -11.26 11.63 -12.88
CA LEU A 163 -12.51 12.37 -12.62
C LEU A 163 -13.33 12.64 -13.90
N THR A 164 -12.88 12.11 -15.05
CA THR A 164 -13.59 12.19 -16.34
C THR A 164 -14.46 10.99 -16.61
#